data_f6285f9bacedef507cf922f699359c38
#
_entry.id   f6285f9bacedef507cf922f699359c38
#
_cell.length_a   1.000
_cell.length_b   1.000
_cell.length_c   1.000
_cell.angle_alpha   90.00
_cell.angle_beta   90.00
_cell.angle_gamma   90.00
#
_symmetry.space_group_name_H-M   'P 1'
#
loop_
_entity.id
_entity.type
_entity.pdbx_description
1 polymer ?
#
loop_
_entity_poly.entity_id
_entity_poly.type
_entity_poly.pdbx_seq_one_letter_code
_entity_poly.pdbx_strand_id
1 'polypeptide(L)'
;SVFPRDWIQKNTEESAKIIMQLGNPSRVLNALFDNDTDTLMVNNAYSMDPNNLLESALLGRRNYLPEKEQTVYEDVNVETDIKPNEEYIIQEQLIRTVNNTITESYEYARYWHGYVTILRPLLIFFNYNEIREIMIGVLALLAIILLMVLYKKISFKYCFVIIISLIASEYFLMGFTLQGLITFIICMISSILICIRYEKIKNIGIYFFVISMVTCYFDLLTHPIITLGVPMIIYLLLKQEKEQMSLKETIKFIILNTLLWGIGWGATNLAKWVIVDILYDRNLVHKSIVQFIFRSQGSSIENLSWYAGLQNNWKYALKNTIEFIILLFIYVTFYVIKNYKN
;
A
#
# COMPACT_ATOMS: atom_id res chain seq x y z
N SER A 1 14.16 12.55 5.38
CA SER A 1 13.94 13.22 6.67
C SER A 1 15.27 13.68 7.24
N VAL A 2 15.39 14.95 7.59
CA VAL A 2 16.61 15.59 8.13
C VAL A 2 16.81 15.37 9.65
N PHE A 3 15.89 14.68 10.32
CA PHE A 3 15.95 14.52 11.77
C PHE A 3 17.07 13.55 12.19
N PRO A 4 17.88 13.95 13.23
CA PRO A 4 18.93 13.08 13.78
C PRO A 4 18.39 11.75 14.31
N ARG A 5 19.24 10.74 14.31
CA ARG A 5 18.89 9.39 14.81
C ARG A 5 18.56 9.42 16.30
N ASP A 6 19.30 10.20 17.07
CA ASP A 6 19.13 10.32 18.53
C ASP A 6 17.71 10.79 18.93
N TRP A 7 17.07 11.59 18.10
CA TRP A 7 15.72 12.12 18.39
C TRP A 7 14.64 11.03 18.31
N ILE A 8 14.86 9.99 17.53
CA ILE A 8 13.91 8.92 17.33
C ILE A 8 14.30 7.64 18.09
N GLN A 9 15.47 7.59 18.68
CA GLN A 9 16.02 6.37 19.28
C GLN A 9 15.08 5.77 20.32
N LYS A 10 14.69 6.54 21.33
CA LYS A 10 13.83 6.08 22.43
C LYS A 10 12.55 5.41 21.94
N ASN A 11 11.80 6.13 21.09
CA ASN A 11 10.52 5.63 20.58
C ASN A 11 10.71 4.45 19.62
N THR A 12 11.84 4.39 18.90
CA THR A 12 12.17 3.24 18.07
C THR A 12 12.52 2.02 18.90
N GLU A 13 13.24 2.18 20.02
CA GLU A 13 13.50 1.08 20.98
C GLU A 13 12.20 0.51 21.57
N GLU A 14 11.29 1.39 22.00
CA GLU A 14 9.98 0.98 22.49
C GLU A 14 9.18 0.29 21.38
N SER A 15 9.20 0.83 20.17
CA SER A 15 8.55 0.23 19.00
C SER A 15 9.07 -1.17 18.70
N ALA A 16 10.39 -1.37 18.73
CA ALA A 16 11.03 -2.66 18.50
C ALA A 16 10.57 -3.72 19.51
N LYS A 17 10.48 -3.35 20.79
CA LYS A 17 9.97 -4.23 21.86
C LYS A 17 8.49 -4.58 21.64
N ILE A 18 7.66 -3.60 21.29
CA ILE A 18 6.23 -3.80 21.01
C ILE A 18 6.04 -4.75 19.84
N ILE A 19 6.73 -4.50 18.72
CA ILE A 19 6.63 -5.35 17.52
C ILE A 19 7.10 -6.77 17.81
N MET A 20 8.18 -6.93 18.57
CA MET A 20 8.68 -8.25 19.00
C MET A 20 7.65 -9.00 19.84
N GLN A 21 6.95 -8.32 20.75
CA GLN A 21 5.90 -8.94 21.57
C GLN A 21 4.65 -9.32 20.76
N LEU A 22 4.34 -8.58 19.71
CA LEU A 22 3.20 -8.89 18.82
C LEU A 22 3.47 -10.15 17.99
N GLY A 23 4.73 -10.44 17.67
CA GLY A 23 5.12 -11.54 16.78
C GLY A 23 4.67 -11.35 15.34
N ASN A 24 4.88 -12.36 14.49
CA ASN A 24 4.44 -12.35 13.09
C ASN A 24 3.85 -13.71 12.69
N PRO A 25 2.63 -13.77 12.13
CA PRO A 25 1.68 -12.66 12.00
C PRO A 25 0.98 -12.33 13.33
N SER A 26 0.67 -11.05 13.56
CA SER A 26 -0.22 -10.67 14.64
C SER A 26 -1.69 -10.75 14.20
N ARG A 27 -2.58 -10.94 15.17
CA ARG A 27 -4.01 -11.04 14.88
C ARG A 27 -4.80 -9.94 15.60
N VAL A 28 -5.64 -9.23 14.87
CA VAL A 28 -6.63 -8.30 15.41
C VAL A 28 -7.99 -8.70 14.84
N LEU A 29 -8.93 -9.11 15.69
CA LEU A 29 -10.17 -9.75 15.28
C LEU A 29 -9.91 -10.98 14.38
N ASN A 30 -10.40 -10.96 13.14
CA ASN A 30 -10.19 -12.03 12.16
C ASN A 30 -9.06 -11.72 11.14
N ALA A 31 -8.50 -10.51 11.18
CA ALA A 31 -7.44 -10.11 10.28
C ALA A 31 -6.06 -10.52 10.79
N LEU A 32 -5.19 -10.95 9.88
CA LEU A 32 -3.78 -11.24 10.12
C LEU A 32 -2.94 -10.10 9.55
N PHE A 33 -2.00 -9.61 10.36
CA PHE A 33 -1.10 -8.52 9.98
C PHE A 33 0.34 -9.01 9.88
N ASP A 34 0.98 -8.59 8.81
CA ASP A 34 2.40 -8.81 8.55
C ASP A 34 3.24 -7.77 9.30
N ASN A 35 3.68 -8.14 10.50
CA ASN A 35 4.55 -7.28 11.30
C ASN A 35 5.99 -7.26 10.80
N ASP A 36 6.41 -8.16 9.92
CA ASP A 36 7.73 -8.15 9.32
C ASP A 36 7.89 -6.91 8.43
N THR A 37 6.91 -6.62 7.58
CA THR A 37 6.93 -5.41 6.76
C THR A 37 6.93 -4.14 7.62
N ASP A 38 6.14 -4.08 8.68
CA ASP A 38 6.15 -2.94 9.61
C ASP A 38 7.52 -2.79 10.30
N THR A 39 8.14 -3.90 10.69
CA THR A 39 9.50 -3.93 11.25
C THR A 39 10.53 -3.35 10.27
N LEU A 40 10.45 -3.78 9.00
CA LEU A 40 11.31 -3.27 7.93
C LEU A 40 11.13 -1.77 7.72
N MET A 41 9.90 -1.28 7.79
CA MET A 41 9.59 0.15 7.67
C MET A 41 10.21 0.97 8.81
N VAL A 42 10.10 0.49 10.04
CA VAL A 42 10.70 1.14 11.22
C VAL A 42 12.23 1.10 11.16
N ASN A 43 12.82 -0.05 10.79
CA ASN A 43 14.27 -0.20 10.63
C ASN A 43 14.80 0.76 9.54
N ASN A 44 14.15 0.83 8.39
CA ASN A 44 14.54 1.74 7.31
C ASN A 44 14.45 3.21 7.76
N ALA A 45 13.37 3.59 8.46
CA ALA A 45 13.23 4.93 9.00
C ALA A 45 14.33 5.28 10.02
N TYR A 46 14.75 4.33 10.85
CA TYR A 46 15.83 4.50 11.82
C TYR A 46 17.21 4.54 11.18
N SER A 47 17.47 3.65 10.22
CA SER A 47 18.78 3.47 9.58
C SER A 47 19.14 4.57 8.57
N MET A 48 18.17 5.40 8.17
CA MET A 48 18.40 6.51 7.25
C MET A 48 19.48 7.47 7.79
N ASP A 49 20.50 7.75 6.97
CA ASP A 49 21.56 8.72 7.29
C ASP A 49 21.09 10.14 7.00
N PRO A 50 20.99 11.01 8.02
CA PRO A 50 20.60 12.40 7.83
C PRO A 50 21.65 13.25 7.09
N ASN A 51 22.92 12.80 7.05
CA ASN A 51 24.00 13.51 6.37
C ASN A 51 24.04 13.22 4.88
N ASN A 52 23.46 12.08 4.44
CA ASN A 52 23.38 11.70 3.03
C ASN A 52 21.95 11.34 2.63
N LEU A 53 21.08 12.36 2.62
CA LEU A 53 19.65 12.19 2.41
C LEU A 53 19.30 11.63 1.04
N LEU A 54 20.00 12.06 -0.01
CA LEU A 54 19.70 11.61 -1.38
C LEU A 54 20.01 10.12 -1.53
N GLU A 55 21.17 9.70 -1.09
CA GLU A 55 21.59 8.30 -1.11
C GLU A 55 20.65 7.44 -0.27
N SER A 56 20.38 7.86 0.97
CA SER A 56 19.45 7.16 1.86
C SER A 56 18.04 6.99 1.27
N ALA A 57 17.53 8.03 0.60
CA ALA A 57 16.21 7.99 -0.03
C ALA A 57 16.19 7.10 -1.29
N LEU A 58 17.28 7.09 -2.05
CA LEU A 58 17.38 6.30 -3.28
C LEU A 58 17.72 4.84 -3.01
N LEU A 59 18.64 4.55 -2.09
CA LEU A 59 19.07 3.19 -1.80
C LEU A 59 18.20 2.50 -0.74
N GLY A 60 17.47 3.25 0.09
CA GLY A 60 16.58 2.67 1.11
C GLY A 60 17.30 1.76 2.08
N ARG A 61 18.49 2.18 2.57
CA ARG A 61 19.33 1.36 3.44
C ARG A 61 18.64 1.02 4.76
N ARG A 62 18.80 -0.21 5.18
CA ARG A 62 18.42 -0.71 6.50
C ARG A 62 19.56 -1.52 7.09
N ASN A 63 19.70 -1.53 8.39
CA ASN A 63 20.66 -2.40 9.05
C ASN A 63 20.13 -3.83 9.09
N TYR A 64 21.00 -4.77 8.75
CA TYR A 64 20.62 -6.15 8.51
C TYR A 64 21.81 -7.08 8.71
N LEU A 65 21.57 -8.24 9.31
CA LEU A 65 22.55 -9.33 9.33
C LEU A 65 22.31 -10.21 8.11
N PRO A 66 23.25 -10.28 7.17
CA PRO A 66 23.13 -11.19 6.04
C PRO A 66 23.17 -12.64 6.52
N GLU A 67 22.35 -13.49 5.95
CA GLU A 67 22.50 -14.93 6.12
C GLU A 67 23.79 -15.45 5.50
N LYS A 68 24.34 -16.53 6.08
CA LYS A 68 25.58 -17.14 5.58
C LYS A 68 25.44 -17.85 4.24
N GLU A 69 24.22 -18.09 3.76
CA GLU A 69 23.96 -18.77 2.49
C GLU A 69 22.93 -18.00 1.66
N GLN A 70 23.43 -17.36 0.60
CA GLN A 70 22.58 -16.92 -0.51
C GLN A 70 22.18 -18.17 -1.30
N THR A 71 20.90 -18.52 -1.32
CA THR A 71 20.41 -19.48 -2.30
C THR A 71 20.43 -18.78 -3.66
N VAL A 72 21.47 -19.05 -4.43
CA VAL A 72 21.58 -18.65 -5.83
C VAL A 72 20.66 -19.59 -6.60
N TYR A 73 19.61 -19.05 -7.22
CA TYR A 73 18.90 -19.78 -8.26
C TYR A 73 19.80 -19.77 -9.50
N GLU A 74 20.16 -20.96 -10.00
CA GLU A 74 21.22 -21.16 -10.98
C GLU A 74 21.09 -20.35 -12.28
N ASP A 75 19.90 -19.88 -12.66
CA ASP A 75 19.68 -19.16 -13.91
C ASP A 75 19.42 -17.66 -13.75
N VAL A 76 19.26 -17.15 -12.54
CA VAL A 76 19.02 -15.73 -12.28
C VAL A 76 19.67 -15.39 -10.95
N ASN A 77 20.68 -14.53 -10.98
CA ASN A 77 21.20 -13.85 -9.77
C ASN A 77 20.11 -12.91 -9.21
N VAL A 78 19.02 -13.48 -8.74
CA VAL A 78 18.06 -12.78 -7.93
C VAL A 78 18.62 -12.85 -6.52
N GLU A 79 18.98 -11.69 -5.96
CA GLU A 79 18.94 -11.54 -4.52
C GLU A 79 17.49 -11.84 -4.11
N THR A 80 17.20 -13.11 -3.85
CA THR A 80 15.95 -13.49 -3.21
C THR A 80 15.91 -12.76 -1.90
N ASP A 81 14.74 -12.25 -1.54
CA ASP A 81 14.50 -11.77 -0.19
C ASP A 81 14.98 -12.90 0.74
N ILE A 82 16.12 -12.68 1.39
CA ILE A 82 16.86 -13.66 2.13
C ILE A 82 15.89 -14.23 3.16
N LYS A 83 15.66 -15.53 3.15
CA LYS A 83 14.91 -16.16 4.24
C LYS A 83 15.66 -15.83 5.51
N PRO A 84 15.04 -15.21 6.52
CA PRO A 84 15.71 -15.01 7.78
C PRO A 84 16.17 -16.39 8.27
N ASN A 85 17.44 -16.47 8.67
CA ASN A 85 17.89 -17.63 9.40
C ASN A 85 16.87 -17.82 10.54
N GLU A 86 16.34 -19.00 10.73
CA GLU A 86 15.36 -19.28 11.80
C GLU A 86 15.84 -18.80 13.18
N GLU A 87 17.13 -18.56 13.30
CA GLU A 87 17.82 -18.02 14.47
C GLU A 87 17.62 -16.50 14.70
N TYR A 88 17.24 -15.70 13.63
CA TYR A 88 17.10 -14.25 13.74
C TYR A 88 15.83 -13.76 13.06
N ILE A 89 14.78 -13.60 13.86
CA ILE A 89 13.53 -12.99 13.44
C ILE A 89 13.79 -11.54 13.02
N ILE A 90 13.11 -11.05 11.99
CA ILE A 90 13.25 -9.67 11.48
C ILE A 90 13.08 -8.64 12.61
N GLN A 91 12.21 -8.92 13.59
CA GLN A 91 11.98 -8.10 14.77
C GLN A 91 13.24 -8.01 15.67
N GLU A 92 13.99 -9.11 15.82
CA GLU A 92 15.23 -9.10 16.58
C GLU A 92 16.30 -8.24 15.91
N GLN A 93 16.35 -8.25 14.58
CA GLN A 93 17.27 -7.38 13.83
C GLN A 93 16.99 -5.90 14.10
N LEU A 94 15.72 -5.50 14.24
CA LEU A 94 15.39 -4.13 14.61
C LEU A 94 15.92 -3.78 16.00
N ILE A 95 15.72 -4.66 17.00
CA ILE A 95 16.25 -4.47 18.36
C ILE A 95 17.77 -4.32 18.33
N ARG A 96 18.46 -5.19 17.61
CA ARG A 96 19.94 -5.15 17.48
C ARG A 96 20.40 -3.90 16.75
N THR A 97 19.65 -3.44 15.75
CA THR A 97 19.95 -2.20 15.03
C THR A 97 19.89 -0.99 15.97
N VAL A 98 18.84 -0.89 16.76
CA VAL A 98 18.66 0.25 17.68
C VAL A 98 19.68 0.22 18.82
N ASN A 99 20.08 -0.97 19.26
CA ASN A 99 21.14 -1.16 20.26
C ASN A 99 22.56 -1.02 19.67
N ASN A 100 22.70 -0.65 18.39
CA ASN A 100 23.97 -0.52 17.67
C ASN A 100 24.83 -1.80 17.66
N THR A 101 24.21 -2.98 17.75
CA THR A 101 24.89 -4.28 17.66
C THR A 101 24.96 -4.79 16.22
N ILE A 102 24.23 -4.21 15.30
CA ILE A 102 24.31 -4.42 13.85
C ILE A 102 24.67 -3.10 13.20
N THR A 103 25.78 -3.05 12.49
CA THR A 103 26.27 -1.89 11.72
C THR A 103 26.26 -2.12 10.22
N GLU A 104 26.16 -3.38 9.79
CA GLU A 104 26.05 -3.74 8.39
C GLU A 104 24.72 -3.25 7.81
N SER A 105 24.76 -2.69 6.63
CA SER A 105 23.56 -2.15 5.97
C SER A 105 23.30 -2.86 4.65
N TYR A 106 22.03 -3.15 4.40
CA TYR A 106 21.53 -3.69 3.15
C TYR A 106 20.76 -2.63 2.37
N GLU A 107 20.94 -2.60 1.04
CA GLU A 107 20.25 -1.67 0.14
C GLU A 107 18.92 -2.25 -0.31
N TYR A 108 17.81 -1.56 -0.01
CA TYR A 108 16.47 -1.92 -0.45
C TYR A 108 15.94 -0.91 -1.47
N ALA A 109 16.71 -0.71 -2.55
CA ALA A 109 16.53 0.39 -3.50
C ALA A 109 15.27 0.29 -4.39
N ARG A 110 14.58 -0.85 -4.43
CA ARG A 110 13.46 -1.12 -5.36
C ARG A 110 12.28 -0.15 -5.19
N TYR A 111 12.00 0.28 -3.96
CA TYR A 111 10.88 1.17 -3.61
C TYR A 111 11.35 2.57 -3.27
N TRP A 112 10.45 3.55 -3.41
CA TRP A 112 10.75 4.95 -3.08
C TRP A 112 10.90 5.23 -1.58
N HIS A 113 10.34 4.39 -0.73
CA HIS A 113 10.33 4.57 0.73
C HIS A 113 9.79 5.93 1.19
N GLY A 114 8.83 6.51 0.45
CA GLY A 114 8.23 7.81 0.78
C GLY A 114 7.61 7.87 2.16
N TYR A 115 7.13 6.73 2.69
CA TYR A 115 6.59 6.62 4.04
C TYR A 115 7.57 7.08 5.14
N VAL A 116 8.87 7.00 4.91
CA VAL A 116 9.90 7.46 5.86
C VAL A 116 9.76 8.96 6.13
N THR A 117 9.27 9.74 5.17
CA THR A 117 9.05 11.18 5.34
C THR A 117 7.95 11.49 6.35
N ILE A 118 7.07 10.55 6.63
CA ILE A 118 5.99 10.63 7.62
C ILE A 118 6.37 9.87 8.89
N LEU A 119 6.83 8.62 8.75
CA LEU A 119 7.10 7.75 9.88
C LEU A 119 8.23 8.29 10.78
N ARG A 120 9.32 8.79 10.19
CA ARG A 120 10.45 9.29 10.97
C ARG A 120 10.11 10.52 11.84
N PRO A 121 9.38 11.54 11.37
CA PRO A 121 8.87 12.61 12.25
C PRO A 121 7.94 12.11 13.35
N LEU A 122 7.08 11.13 13.07
CA LEU A 122 6.19 10.56 14.07
C LEU A 122 6.96 9.84 15.17
N LEU A 123 8.03 9.12 14.83
CA LEU A 123 8.89 8.44 15.81
C LEU A 123 9.63 9.41 16.76
N ILE A 124 9.68 10.71 16.48
CA ILE A 124 10.20 11.70 17.43
C ILE A 124 9.32 11.77 18.68
N PHE A 125 8.02 11.67 18.50
CA PHE A 125 7.03 11.92 19.55
C PHE A 125 6.32 10.66 20.02
N PHE A 126 6.21 9.64 19.17
CA PHE A 126 5.31 8.49 19.35
C PHE A 126 6.03 7.18 19.07
N ASN A 127 5.71 6.15 19.85
CA ASN A 127 6.09 4.77 19.56
C ASN A 127 5.11 4.11 18.57
N TYR A 128 5.38 2.87 18.19
CA TYR A 128 4.61 2.11 17.20
C TYR A 128 3.11 2.00 17.54
N ASN A 129 2.74 1.74 18.79
CA ASN A 129 1.33 1.63 19.17
C ASN A 129 0.61 2.97 19.11
N GLU A 130 1.25 4.03 19.63
CA GLU A 130 0.70 5.38 19.59
C GLU A 130 0.50 5.87 18.16
N ILE A 131 1.44 5.57 17.26
CA ILE A 131 1.29 5.87 15.82
C ILE A 131 0.07 5.15 15.25
N ARG A 132 -0.13 3.87 15.58
CA ARG A 132 -1.30 3.09 15.12
C ARG A 132 -2.61 3.70 15.63
N GLU A 133 -2.69 4.06 16.90
CA GLU A 133 -3.88 4.71 17.51
C GLU A 133 -4.21 6.04 16.82
N ILE A 134 -3.20 6.89 16.60
CA ILE A 134 -3.36 8.15 15.86
C ILE A 134 -3.89 7.88 14.45
N MET A 135 -3.35 6.87 13.76
CA MET A 135 -3.73 6.55 12.39
C MET A 135 -5.14 5.97 12.27
N ILE A 136 -5.59 5.18 13.25
CA ILE A 136 -7.00 4.76 13.34
C ILE A 136 -7.91 6.00 13.44
N GLY A 137 -7.53 6.97 14.28
CA GLY A 137 -8.25 8.24 14.40
C GLY A 137 -8.28 9.03 13.09
N VAL A 138 -7.15 9.10 12.38
CA VAL A 138 -7.06 9.76 11.05
C VAL A 138 -7.95 9.05 10.04
N LEU A 139 -7.93 7.72 9.96
CA LEU A 139 -8.79 6.96 9.05
C LEU A 139 -10.28 7.19 9.38
N ALA A 140 -10.65 7.19 10.65
CA ALA A 140 -12.02 7.46 11.08
C ALA A 140 -12.47 8.87 10.68
N LEU A 141 -11.62 9.88 10.92
CA LEU A 141 -11.90 11.27 10.54
C LEU A 141 -12.08 11.41 9.01
N LEU A 142 -11.20 10.80 8.22
CA LEU A 142 -11.30 10.84 6.77
C LEU A 142 -12.58 10.15 6.26
N ALA A 143 -12.97 9.02 6.85
CA ALA A 143 -14.22 8.35 6.53
C ALA A 143 -15.44 9.25 6.82
N ILE A 144 -15.47 9.90 7.99
CA ILE A 144 -16.54 10.84 8.36
C ILE A 144 -16.59 12.02 7.37
N ILE A 145 -15.46 12.62 7.04
CA ILE A 145 -15.39 13.73 6.08
C ILE A 145 -15.90 13.27 4.71
N LEU A 146 -15.47 12.12 4.21
CA LEU A 146 -15.93 11.57 2.93
C LEU A 146 -17.44 11.39 2.93
N LEU A 147 -18.01 10.78 3.98
CA LEU A 147 -19.46 10.56 4.09
C LEU A 147 -20.23 11.88 4.14
N MET A 148 -19.75 12.88 4.89
CA MET A 148 -20.38 14.20 4.93
C MET A 148 -20.39 14.90 3.56
N VAL A 149 -19.28 14.80 2.82
CA VAL A 149 -19.18 15.43 1.50
C VAL A 149 -20.03 14.69 0.47
N LEU A 150 -20.07 13.36 0.51
CA LEU A 150 -20.94 12.54 -0.34
C LEU A 150 -22.42 12.82 -0.08
N TYR A 151 -22.83 12.87 1.18
CA TYR A 151 -24.21 13.20 1.56
C TYR A 151 -24.67 14.54 0.98
N LYS A 152 -23.79 15.56 0.99
CA LYS A 152 -24.09 16.88 0.42
C LYS A 152 -24.13 16.91 -1.12
N LYS A 153 -23.43 16.00 -1.78
CA LYS A 153 -23.20 16.06 -3.24
C LYS A 153 -24.05 15.09 -4.05
N ILE A 154 -24.37 13.94 -3.47
CA ILE A 154 -25.08 12.88 -4.21
C ILE A 154 -26.40 12.55 -3.50
N SER A 155 -26.42 11.52 -2.66
CA SER A 155 -27.61 11.03 -1.99
C SER A 155 -27.25 10.18 -0.78
N PHE A 156 -28.14 10.13 0.20
CA PHE A 156 -28.00 9.28 1.38
C PHE A 156 -27.82 7.79 1.02
N LYS A 157 -28.44 7.32 -0.05
CA LYS A 157 -28.33 5.91 -0.49
C LYS A 157 -26.87 5.51 -0.73
N TYR A 158 -26.09 6.36 -1.37
CA TYR A 158 -24.68 6.08 -1.65
C TYR A 158 -23.80 6.14 -0.39
N CYS A 159 -24.12 7.04 0.55
CA CYS A 159 -23.44 7.04 1.84
C CYS A 159 -23.63 5.70 2.56
N PHE A 160 -24.85 5.16 2.55
CA PHE A 160 -25.13 3.86 3.15
C PHE A 160 -24.34 2.72 2.52
N VAL A 161 -24.26 2.69 1.17
CA VAL A 161 -23.44 1.70 0.46
C VAL A 161 -21.95 1.83 0.83
N ILE A 162 -21.43 3.05 0.90
CA ILE A 162 -20.02 3.28 1.30
C ILE A 162 -19.78 2.85 2.76
N ILE A 163 -20.70 3.13 3.67
CA ILE A 163 -20.58 2.67 5.07
C ILE A 163 -20.48 1.14 5.12
N ILE A 164 -21.40 0.44 4.44
CA ILE A 164 -21.36 -1.02 4.36
C ILE A 164 -20.03 -1.50 3.76
N SER A 165 -19.55 -0.85 2.70
CA SER A 165 -18.28 -1.20 2.05
C SER A 165 -17.09 -1.00 2.98
N LEU A 166 -17.06 0.08 3.76
CA LEU A 166 -16.00 0.34 4.75
C LEU A 166 -16.01 -0.70 5.89
N ILE A 167 -17.19 -1.13 6.33
CA ILE A 167 -17.34 -2.20 7.33
C ILE A 167 -16.90 -3.54 6.73
N ALA A 168 -17.40 -3.89 5.55
CA ALA A 168 -17.10 -5.15 4.88
C ALA A 168 -15.63 -5.33 4.49
N SER A 169 -14.93 -4.22 4.20
CA SER A 169 -13.50 -4.22 3.90
C SER A 169 -12.62 -4.13 5.15
N GLU A 170 -13.21 -4.15 6.33
CA GLU A 170 -12.48 -3.98 7.60
C GLU A 170 -11.55 -2.75 7.58
N TYR A 171 -12.00 -1.67 6.92
CA TYR A 171 -11.21 -0.45 6.64
C TYR A 171 -10.44 0.07 7.87
N PHE A 172 -11.06 0.08 9.05
CA PHE A 172 -10.43 0.62 10.26
C PHE A 172 -9.29 -0.24 10.78
N LEU A 173 -9.26 -1.53 10.42
CA LEU A 173 -8.16 -2.42 10.79
C LEU A 173 -6.85 -2.07 10.06
N MET A 174 -6.92 -1.34 8.95
CA MET A 174 -5.72 -0.84 8.28
C MET A 174 -4.90 0.13 9.13
N GLY A 175 -5.45 0.71 10.19
CA GLY A 175 -4.71 1.50 11.17
C GLY A 175 -3.80 0.66 12.07
N PHE A 176 -3.98 -0.67 12.12
CA PHE A 176 -3.13 -1.58 12.90
C PHE A 176 -1.85 -2.02 12.19
N THR A 177 -1.59 -1.57 10.99
CA THR A 177 -0.37 -1.82 10.23
C THR A 177 0.15 -0.54 9.59
N LEU A 178 1.47 -0.40 9.46
CA LEU A 178 2.08 0.75 8.77
C LEU A 178 2.04 0.56 7.25
N GLN A 179 2.16 -0.71 6.80
CA GLN A 179 2.04 -1.02 5.38
C GLN A 179 0.62 -0.74 4.89
N GLY A 180 0.45 -0.24 3.70
CA GLY A 180 -0.87 0.06 3.14
C GLY A 180 -1.59 1.26 3.75
N LEU A 181 -1.33 1.62 5.01
CA LEU A 181 -1.99 2.72 5.72
C LEU A 181 -1.99 4.03 4.91
N ILE A 182 -0.82 4.43 4.41
CA ILE A 182 -0.70 5.68 3.66
C ILE A 182 -1.47 5.59 2.34
N THR A 183 -1.51 4.42 1.73
CA THR A 183 -2.30 4.16 0.51
C THR A 183 -3.80 4.37 0.76
N PHE A 184 -4.31 3.90 1.90
CA PHE A 184 -5.70 4.16 2.31
C PHE A 184 -5.95 5.64 2.59
N ILE A 185 -5.03 6.34 3.23
CA ILE A 185 -5.11 7.79 3.43
C ILE A 185 -5.16 8.54 2.08
N ILE A 186 -4.28 8.19 1.14
CA ILE A 186 -4.28 8.75 -0.22
C ILE A 186 -5.61 8.48 -0.92
N CYS A 187 -6.12 7.26 -0.83
CA CYS A 187 -7.42 6.87 -1.37
C CYS A 187 -8.55 7.75 -0.83
N MET A 188 -8.62 7.95 0.48
CA MET A 188 -9.67 8.76 1.11
C MET A 188 -9.54 10.24 0.77
N ILE A 189 -8.33 10.80 0.84
CA ILE A 189 -8.08 12.20 0.48
C ILE A 189 -8.42 12.43 -1.00
N SER A 190 -7.98 11.55 -1.90
CA SER A 190 -8.29 11.69 -3.32
C SER A 190 -9.79 11.61 -3.60
N SER A 191 -10.50 10.72 -2.90
CA SER A 191 -11.97 10.61 -2.97
C SER A 191 -12.68 11.88 -2.50
N ILE A 192 -12.25 12.44 -1.37
CA ILE A 192 -12.76 13.71 -0.83
C ILE A 192 -12.50 14.86 -1.82
N LEU A 193 -11.29 14.95 -2.36
CA LEU A 193 -10.92 15.98 -3.33
C LEU A 193 -11.76 15.90 -4.61
N ILE A 194 -12.03 14.71 -5.11
CA ILE A 194 -12.97 14.50 -6.24
C ILE A 194 -14.34 15.06 -5.89
N CYS A 195 -14.90 14.72 -4.73
CA CYS A 195 -16.20 15.21 -4.32
C CYS A 195 -16.24 16.75 -4.23
N ILE A 196 -15.22 17.36 -3.63
CA ILE A 196 -15.19 18.83 -3.40
C ILE A 196 -14.91 19.58 -4.72
N ARG A 197 -14.02 19.05 -5.55
CA ARG A 197 -13.49 19.73 -6.73
C ARG A 197 -14.02 19.20 -8.05
N TYR A 198 -15.05 18.35 -8.06
CA TYR A 198 -15.59 17.70 -9.26
C TYR A 198 -15.69 18.65 -10.45
N GLU A 199 -16.33 19.81 -10.28
CA GLU A 199 -16.55 20.80 -11.34
C GLU A 199 -15.28 21.55 -11.78
N LYS A 200 -14.24 21.51 -10.97
CA LYS A 200 -12.95 22.20 -11.24
C LYS A 200 -11.91 21.27 -11.84
N ILE A 201 -12.15 19.97 -11.84
CA ILE A 201 -11.23 18.99 -12.44
C ILE A 201 -11.38 19.05 -13.96
N LYS A 202 -10.48 19.75 -14.64
CA LYS A 202 -10.51 19.89 -16.10
C LYS A 202 -10.18 18.59 -16.82
N ASN A 203 -9.28 17.80 -16.29
CA ASN A 203 -8.86 16.52 -16.85
C ASN A 203 -8.68 15.47 -15.75
N ILE A 204 -9.64 14.58 -15.67
CA ILE A 204 -9.65 13.52 -14.67
C ILE A 204 -8.55 12.47 -14.92
N GLY A 205 -8.13 12.28 -16.17
CA GLY A 205 -7.04 11.37 -16.51
C GLY A 205 -5.70 11.83 -15.94
N ILE A 206 -5.41 13.14 -16.00
CA ILE A 206 -4.23 13.71 -15.34
C ILE A 206 -4.32 13.55 -13.82
N TYR A 207 -5.52 13.69 -13.27
CA TYR A 207 -5.74 13.46 -11.84
C TYR A 207 -5.35 12.05 -11.42
N PHE A 208 -5.85 11.01 -12.13
CA PHE A 208 -5.51 9.62 -11.85
C PHE A 208 -4.01 9.31 -12.08
N PHE A 209 -3.43 9.92 -13.13
CA PHE A 209 -1.99 9.83 -13.37
C PHE A 209 -1.18 10.36 -12.18
N VAL A 210 -1.50 11.55 -11.67
CA VAL A 210 -0.80 12.16 -10.53
C VAL A 210 -1.02 11.36 -9.24
N ILE A 211 -2.25 10.90 -8.98
CA ILE A 211 -2.53 10.08 -7.78
C ILE A 211 -1.72 8.78 -7.81
N SER A 212 -1.56 8.15 -8.97
CA SER A 212 -0.76 6.94 -9.10
C SER A 212 0.73 7.19 -8.82
N MET A 213 1.28 8.32 -9.24
CA MET A 213 2.65 8.72 -8.91
C MET A 213 2.83 8.91 -7.40
N VAL A 214 1.90 9.61 -6.75
CA VAL A 214 1.92 9.80 -5.29
C VAL A 214 1.79 8.45 -4.58
N THR A 215 0.88 7.59 -5.04
CA THR A 215 0.73 6.24 -4.51
C THR A 215 2.03 5.45 -4.62
N CYS A 216 2.65 5.41 -5.80
CA CYS A 216 3.91 4.71 -6.03
C CYS A 216 5.04 5.21 -5.11
N TYR A 217 5.10 6.51 -4.83
CA TYR A 217 6.11 7.09 -3.94
C TYR A 217 5.98 6.60 -2.50
N PHE A 218 4.76 6.39 -2.00
CA PHE A 218 4.49 6.03 -0.61
C PHE A 218 4.27 4.54 -0.38
N ASP A 219 3.78 3.80 -1.37
CA ASP A 219 3.37 2.40 -1.25
C ASP A 219 4.54 1.42 -1.43
N LEU A 220 4.51 0.33 -0.67
CA LEU A 220 5.43 -0.81 -0.80
C LEU A 220 4.87 -1.95 -1.65
N LEU A 221 4.03 -1.64 -2.65
CA LEU A 221 3.30 -2.61 -3.48
C LEU A 221 2.26 -3.43 -2.69
N THR A 222 1.69 -2.84 -1.65
CA THR A 222 0.71 -3.53 -0.81
C THR A 222 -0.70 -3.46 -1.39
N HIS A 223 -1.25 -2.26 -1.53
CA HIS A 223 -2.63 -2.03 -1.93
C HIS A 223 -2.80 -0.88 -2.94
N PRO A 224 -1.91 -0.72 -3.95
CA PRO A 224 -1.90 0.49 -4.79
C PRO A 224 -3.20 0.73 -5.55
N ILE A 225 -3.88 -0.35 -6.00
CA ILE A 225 -5.08 -0.27 -6.84
C ILE A 225 -6.28 0.40 -6.16
N ILE A 226 -6.30 0.46 -4.82
CA ILE A 226 -7.41 1.10 -4.09
C ILE A 226 -7.50 2.60 -4.39
N THR A 227 -6.36 3.24 -4.68
CA THR A 227 -6.28 4.67 -5.03
C THR A 227 -6.80 4.98 -6.43
N LEU A 228 -7.00 3.95 -7.25
CA LEU A 228 -7.72 4.01 -8.52
C LEU A 228 -9.21 3.70 -8.32
N GLY A 229 -9.51 2.53 -7.71
CA GLY A 229 -10.86 1.95 -7.72
C GLY A 229 -11.89 2.81 -6.98
N VAL A 230 -11.63 3.16 -5.72
CA VAL A 230 -12.59 3.91 -4.89
C VAL A 230 -12.81 5.34 -5.44
N PRO A 231 -11.77 6.14 -5.72
CA PRO A 231 -11.96 7.46 -6.32
C PRO A 231 -12.65 7.42 -7.67
N MET A 232 -12.41 6.39 -8.50
CA MET A 232 -13.06 6.21 -9.79
C MET A 232 -14.56 5.95 -9.65
N ILE A 233 -14.96 5.06 -8.73
CA ILE A 233 -16.37 4.80 -8.43
C ILE A 233 -17.06 6.10 -7.99
N ILE A 234 -16.45 6.83 -7.06
CA ILE A 234 -17.01 8.10 -6.58
C ILE A 234 -17.15 9.12 -7.71
N TYR A 235 -16.16 9.25 -8.59
CA TYR A 235 -16.26 10.14 -9.75
C TYR A 235 -17.39 9.72 -10.70
N LEU A 236 -17.52 8.43 -10.97
CA LEU A 236 -18.59 7.92 -11.84
C LEU A 236 -19.97 8.15 -11.23
N LEU A 237 -20.13 7.97 -9.92
CA LEU A 237 -21.38 8.28 -9.22
C LEU A 237 -21.75 9.76 -9.35
N LEU A 238 -20.80 10.67 -9.11
CA LEU A 238 -21.00 12.11 -9.27
C LEU A 238 -21.35 12.48 -10.71
N LYS A 239 -20.71 11.83 -11.68
CA LYS A 239 -20.96 12.08 -13.09
C LYS A 239 -22.35 11.59 -13.52
N GLN A 240 -22.73 10.38 -13.08
CA GLN A 240 -24.03 9.80 -13.40
C GLN A 240 -25.21 10.60 -12.85
N GLU A 241 -25.05 11.27 -11.71
CA GLU A 241 -26.07 12.16 -11.13
C GLU A 241 -26.28 13.44 -11.97
N LYS A 242 -25.25 13.88 -12.70
CA LYS A 242 -25.31 15.12 -13.51
C LYS A 242 -25.55 14.86 -14.98
N GLU A 243 -24.96 13.81 -15.51
CA GLU A 243 -24.96 13.47 -16.93
C GLU A 243 -25.20 11.96 -17.06
N GLN A 244 -26.23 11.57 -17.83
CA GLN A 244 -26.44 10.15 -18.09
C GLN A 244 -25.34 9.65 -19.04
N MET A 245 -24.46 8.79 -18.54
CA MET A 245 -23.44 8.12 -19.35
C MET A 245 -23.99 6.82 -19.92
N SER A 246 -23.74 6.58 -21.19
CA SER A 246 -23.96 5.27 -21.79
C SER A 246 -22.97 4.23 -21.25
N LEU A 247 -23.32 2.97 -21.31
CA LEU A 247 -22.43 1.88 -20.90
C LEU A 247 -21.08 1.93 -21.64
N LYS A 248 -21.11 2.23 -22.96
CA LYS A 248 -19.89 2.33 -23.79
C LYS A 248 -18.98 3.46 -23.32
N GLU A 249 -19.52 4.61 -22.98
CA GLU A 249 -18.75 5.76 -22.44
C GLU A 249 -18.16 5.41 -21.07
N THR A 250 -18.93 4.76 -20.21
CA THR A 250 -18.45 4.32 -18.88
C THR A 250 -17.29 3.34 -19.01
N ILE A 251 -17.40 2.33 -19.88
CA ILE A 251 -16.31 1.36 -20.11
C ILE A 251 -15.07 2.05 -20.67
N LYS A 252 -15.24 2.92 -21.67
CA LYS A 252 -14.12 3.71 -22.24
C LYS A 252 -13.44 4.56 -21.17
N PHE A 253 -14.22 5.20 -20.32
CA PHE A 253 -13.73 6.02 -19.22
C PHE A 253 -12.88 5.19 -18.24
N ILE A 254 -13.40 4.03 -17.80
CA ILE A 254 -12.69 3.12 -16.88
C ILE A 254 -11.36 2.68 -17.50
N ILE A 255 -11.38 2.18 -18.74
CA ILE A 255 -10.17 1.67 -19.42
C ILE A 255 -9.11 2.78 -19.51
N LEU A 256 -9.51 3.96 -20.03
CA LEU A 256 -8.56 5.06 -20.23
C LEU A 256 -7.91 5.50 -18.92
N ASN A 257 -8.69 5.68 -17.86
CA ASN A 257 -8.16 6.16 -16.58
C ASN A 257 -7.36 5.07 -15.84
N THR A 258 -7.70 3.80 -16.03
CA THR A 258 -6.88 2.68 -15.54
C THR A 258 -5.52 2.65 -16.24
N LEU A 259 -5.47 2.85 -17.55
CA LEU A 259 -4.22 2.92 -18.30
C LEU A 259 -3.37 4.13 -17.87
N LEU A 260 -3.96 5.31 -17.71
CA LEU A 260 -3.25 6.51 -17.27
C LEU A 260 -2.71 6.35 -15.85
N TRP A 261 -3.48 5.76 -14.95
CA TRP A 261 -3.04 5.42 -13.60
C TRP A 261 -1.86 4.41 -13.65
N GLY A 262 -1.98 3.35 -14.44
CA GLY A 262 -0.93 2.34 -14.62
C GLY A 262 0.37 2.94 -15.20
N ILE A 263 0.26 3.83 -16.18
CA ILE A 263 1.41 4.54 -16.75
C ILE A 263 2.08 5.43 -15.71
N GLY A 264 1.34 6.21 -14.93
CA GLY A 264 1.90 7.07 -13.88
C GLY A 264 2.63 6.26 -12.81
N TRP A 265 2.04 5.14 -12.38
CA TRP A 265 2.62 4.24 -11.41
C TRP A 265 3.91 3.56 -11.95
N GLY A 266 3.86 3.02 -13.16
CA GLY A 266 5.00 2.36 -13.81
C GLY A 266 6.13 3.33 -14.12
N ALA A 267 5.82 4.52 -14.65
CA ALA A 267 6.81 5.55 -14.94
C ALA A 267 7.55 6.03 -13.68
N THR A 268 6.84 6.16 -12.55
CA THR A 268 7.43 6.57 -11.28
C THR A 268 8.39 5.53 -10.73
N ASN A 269 8.06 4.23 -10.82
CA ASN A 269 8.98 3.15 -10.46
C ASN A 269 10.20 3.13 -11.38
N LEU A 270 9.97 3.17 -12.70
CA LEU A 270 11.05 3.15 -13.69
C LEU A 270 12.00 4.34 -13.50
N ALA A 271 11.45 5.53 -13.24
CA ALA A 271 12.26 6.71 -12.98
C ALA A 271 13.22 6.49 -11.81
N LYS A 272 12.76 5.91 -10.70
CA LYS A 272 13.63 5.57 -9.57
C LYS A 272 14.73 4.60 -9.97
N TRP A 273 14.39 3.49 -10.63
CA TRP A 273 15.36 2.47 -11.00
C TRP A 273 16.44 3.02 -11.91
N VAL A 274 16.04 3.81 -12.91
CA VAL A 274 16.99 4.49 -13.83
C VAL A 274 17.88 5.48 -13.09
N ILE A 275 17.32 6.30 -12.19
CA ILE A 275 18.12 7.25 -11.40
C ILE A 275 19.16 6.52 -10.53
N VAL A 276 18.76 5.42 -9.87
CA VAL A 276 19.69 4.63 -9.05
C VAL A 276 20.79 4.00 -9.89
N ASP A 277 20.46 3.48 -11.07
CA ASP A 277 21.46 2.88 -11.96
C ASP A 277 22.45 3.92 -12.48
N ILE A 278 21.97 5.12 -12.84
CA ILE A 278 22.85 6.22 -13.30
C ILE A 278 23.79 6.72 -12.19
N LEU A 279 23.26 6.84 -10.95
CA LEU A 279 24.04 7.46 -9.86
C LEU A 279 24.92 6.46 -9.11
N TYR A 280 24.51 5.19 -9.02
CA TYR A 280 25.13 4.21 -8.13
C TYR A 280 25.52 2.89 -8.82
N ASP A 281 25.25 2.71 -10.12
CA ASP A 281 25.60 1.51 -10.91
C ASP A 281 25.12 0.20 -10.26
N ARG A 282 23.82 0.14 -9.87
CA ARG A 282 23.27 -1.02 -9.14
C ARG A 282 22.57 -2.05 -10.02
N ASN A 283 22.43 -1.79 -11.32
CA ASN A 283 21.68 -2.62 -12.28
C ASN A 283 20.23 -2.89 -11.80
N LEU A 284 19.63 -1.87 -11.17
CA LEU A 284 18.33 -2.00 -10.49
C LEU A 284 17.18 -2.19 -11.46
N VAL A 285 17.23 -1.62 -12.66
CA VAL A 285 16.24 -1.83 -13.72
C VAL A 285 16.14 -3.33 -14.02
N HIS A 286 17.26 -3.98 -14.28
CA HIS A 286 17.29 -5.41 -14.59
C HIS A 286 16.78 -6.25 -13.41
N LYS A 287 17.34 -6.02 -12.21
CA LYS A 287 16.92 -6.73 -10.97
C LYS A 287 15.43 -6.58 -10.70
N SER A 288 14.86 -5.40 -10.93
CA SER A 288 13.42 -5.15 -10.69
C SER A 288 12.54 -5.87 -11.71
N ILE A 289 12.94 -5.91 -12.98
CA ILE A 289 12.23 -6.66 -14.03
C ILE A 289 12.24 -8.15 -13.71
N VAL A 290 13.40 -8.70 -13.35
CA VAL A 290 13.53 -10.10 -12.97
C VAL A 290 12.63 -10.44 -11.78
N GLN A 291 12.60 -9.60 -10.75
CA GLN A 291 11.71 -9.79 -9.61
C GLN A 291 10.23 -9.69 -9.99
N PHE A 292 9.87 -8.81 -10.91
CA PHE A 292 8.50 -8.73 -11.41
C PHE A 292 8.11 -10.02 -12.12
N ILE A 293 8.98 -10.54 -12.99
CA ILE A 293 8.74 -11.84 -13.70
C ILE A 293 8.62 -12.96 -12.68
N PHE A 294 9.54 -13.07 -11.73
CA PHE A 294 9.51 -14.08 -10.67
C PHE A 294 8.20 -14.05 -9.87
N ARG A 295 7.75 -12.88 -9.42
CA ARG A 295 6.48 -12.74 -8.68
C ARG A 295 5.24 -13.01 -9.53
N SER A 296 5.33 -12.83 -10.85
CA SER A 296 4.21 -13.06 -11.76
C SER A 296 4.10 -14.53 -12.17
N GLN A 297 5.23 -15.21 -12.34
CA GLN A 297 5.29 -16.57 -12.89
C GLN A 297 5.56 -17.65 -11.83
N GLY A 298 5.92 -17.25 -10.60
CA GLY A 298 6.39 -18.18 -9.58
C GLY A 298 7.86 -18.60 -9.80
N SER A 299 8.37 -19.45 -8.90
CA SER A 299 9.71 -20.01 -9.05
C SER A 299 9.69 -21.17 -10.06
N SER A 300 10.81 -21.40 -10.75
CA SER A 300 11.02 -22.56 -11.60
C SER A 300 10.88 -23.90 -10.84
N ILE A 301 10.94 -23.87 -9.52
CA ILE A 301 10.82 -25.03 -8.62
C ILE A 301 9.36 -25.47 -8.46
N GLU A 302 8.39 -24.53 -8.50
CA GLU A 302 6.99 -24.83 -8.19
C GLU A 302 6.10 -25.07 -9.42
N ASN A 303 6.60 -24.90 -10.64
CA ASN A 303 5.82 -25.02 -11.89
C ASN A 303 4.43 -24.36 -11.81
N LEU A 304 4.35 -23.22 -11.14
CA LEU A 304 3.10 -22.48 -10.99
C LEU A 304 2.68 -21.90 -12.34
N SER A 305 1.41 -22.08 -12.68
CA SER A 305 0.85 -21.43 -13.86
C SER A 305 0.86 -19.92 -13.68
N TRP A 306 1.08 -19.15 -14.76
CA TRP A 306 1.09 -17.68 -14.75
C TRP A 306 -0.17 -17.04 -14.13
N TYR A 307 -1.27 -17.79 -14.03
CA TYR A 307 -2.53 -17.34 -13.41
C TYR A 307 -2.73 -17.87 -11.97
N ALA A 308 -1.75 -18.58 -11.40
CA ALA A 308 -1.90 -19.15 -10.04
C ALA A 308 -2.14 -18.09 -8.97
N GLY A 309 -1.46 -16.94 -9.05
CA GLY A 309 -1.68 -15.79 -8.18
C GLY A 309 -3.12 -15.25 -8.30
N LEU A 310 -3.63 -15.14 -9.52
CA LEU A 310 -5.00 -14.71 -9.77
C LEU A 310 -6.02 -15.71 -9.20
N GLN A 311 -5.80 -17.01 -9.39
CA GLN A 311 -6.67 -18.05 -8.84
C GLN A 311 -6.69 -18.03 -7.32
N ASN A 312 -5.54 -17.87 -6.66
CA ASN A 312 -5.46 -17.84 -5.22
C ASN A 312 -6.14 -16.59 -4.64
N ASN A 313 -5.90 -15.43 -5.24
CA ASN A 313 -6.57 -14.19 -4.84
C ASN A 313 -8.09 -14.30 -5.02
N TRP A 314 -8.56 -14.91 -6.12
CA TRP A 314 -9.99 -15.14 -6.36
C TRP A 314 -10.60 -16.08 -5.33
N LYS A 315 -9.92 -17.20 -5.00
CA LYS A 315 -10.37 -18.11 -3.95
C LYS A 315 -10.45 -17.43 -2.59
N TYR A 316 -9.46 -16.60 -2.25
CA TYR A 316 -9.44 -15.83 -1.00
C TYR A 316 -10.57 -14.80 -0.95
N ALA A 317 -10.76 -14.04 -2.03
CA ALA A 317 -11.84 -13.07 -2.13
C ALA A 317 -13.21 -13.75 -1.98
N LEU A 318 -13.46 -14.84 -2.70
CA LEU A 318 -14.71 -15.59 -2.60
C LEU A 318 -14.95 -16.14 -1.19
N LYS A 319 -13.93 -16.72 -0.56
CA LYS A 319 -14.05 -17.30 0.78
C LYS A 319 -14.44 -16.25 1.82
N ASN A 320 -13.86 -15.05 1.74
CA ASN A 320 -14.03 -14.02 2.76
C ASN A 320 -15.19 -13.05 2.47
N THR A 321 -15.71 -13.05 1.24
CA THR A 321 -16.78 -12.12 0.82
C THR A 321 -18.02 -12.81 0.28
N ILE A 322 -18.11 -14.15 0.37
CA ILE A 322 -19.22 -14.93 -0.21
C ILE A 322 -20.58 -14.47 0.31
N GLU A 323 -20.66 -14.12 1.57
CA GLU A 323 -21.90 -13.63 2.21
C GLU A 323 -22.36 -12.31 1.56
N PHE A 324 -21.42 -11.39 1.30
CA PHE A 324 -21.71 -10.13 0.62
C PHE A 324 -22.08 -10.34 -0.85
N ILE A 325 -21.43 -11.28 -1.53
CA ILE A 325 -21.76 -11.64 -2.92
C ILE A 325 -23.18 -12.21 -2.99
N ILE A 326 -23.56 -13.09 -2.04
CA ILE A 326 -24.92 -13.63 -1.94
C ILE A 326 -25.94 -12.51 -1.70
N LEU A 327 -25.67 -11.61 -0.76
CA LEU A 327 -26.54 -10.45 -0.48
C LEU A 327 -26.67 -9.53 -1.70
N LEU A 328 -25.57 -9.26 -2.39
CA LEU A 328 -25.60 -8.48 -3.62
C LEU A 328 -26.42 -9.16 -4.72
N PHE A 329 -26.26 -10.47 -4.88
CA PHE A 329 -27.03 -11.26 -5.85
C PHE A 329 -28.52 -11.24 -5.54
N ILE A 330 -28.90 -11.42 -4.27
CA ILE A 330 -30.28 -11.31 -3.80
C ILE A 330 -30.85 -9.92 -4.10
N TYR A 331 -30.08 -8.85 -3.77
CA TYR A 331 -30.48 -7.48 -4.04
C TYR A 331 -30.69 -7.20 -5.53
N VAL A 332 -29.73 -7.59 -6.37
CA VAL A 332 -29.82 -7.40 -7.84
C VAL A 332 -30.99 -8.18 -8.42
N THR A 333 -31.20 -9.42 -7.97
CA THR A 333 -32.34 -10.25 -8.41
C THR A 333 -33.67 -9.59 -8.03
N PHE A 334 -33.79 -9.12 -6.80
CA PHE A 334 -35.01 -8.41 -6.34
C PHE A 334 -35.23 -7.11 -7.11
N TYR A 335 -34.17 -6.35 -7.39
CA TYR A 335 -34.23 -5.12 -8.18
C TYR A 335 -34.69 -5.38 -9.62
N VAL A 336 -34.14 -6.40 -10.27
CA VAL A 336 -34.53 -6.81 -11.62
C VAL A 336 -36.00 -7.24 -11.65
N ILE A 337 -36.43 -8.12 -10.73
CA ILE A 337 -37.81 -8.57 -10.67
C ILE A 337 -38.78 -7.39 -10.46
N LYS A 338 -38.43 -6.44 -9.58
CA LYS A 338 -39.27 -5.26 -9.32
C LYS A 338 -39.40 -4.37 -10.54
N ASN A 339 -38.32 -4.16 -11.30
CA ASN A 339 -38.33 -3.27 -12.48
C ASN A 339 -38.81 -3.98 -13.76
N TYR A 340 -38.86 -5.30 -13.79
CA TYR A 340 -39.40 -6.05 -14.92
C TYR A 340 -40.93 -6.12 -14.92
N LYS A 341 -41.58 -5.77 -13.80
CA LYS A 341 -43.02 -5.75 -13.63
C LYS A 341 -43.64 -4.36 -13.87
N ASN A 342 -42.82 -3.35 -14.11
CA ASN A 342 -43.19 -2.00 -14.52
C ASN A 342 -42.73 -1.74 -15.96
#